data_ba95b033ef1c05ba773aa707ebc9ad55
#
_entry.id   ba95b033ef1c05ba773aa707ebc9ad55
#
_cell.length_a   1.000
_cell.length_b   1.000
_cell.length_c   1.000
_cell.angle_alpha   90.00
_cell.angle_beta   90.00
_cell.angle_gamma   90.00
#
_symmetry.space_group_name_H-M   'P 1'
#
loop_
_entity.id
_entity.type
_entity.pdbx_description
1 polymer ?
#
loop_
_entity_poly.entity_id
_entity_poly.type
_entity_poly.pdbx_seq_one_letter_code
_entity_poly.pdbx_strand_id
1 'polypeptide(L)'
;MILQCYIGEGNLEERRNMYLVSLYFDVKTNDRIQQYINTVAKRTGNTYMLDGKVPPHITISAFETRNEKQVIDRLNTCMNQQQKGWVQWASVGAFFPNVIYISPVLNVYLHELSVSVYDAVKGVEDMIIRKCYQPFCWLPHTTIAKKLSQEEMRTAFIVLQESFGMFSGDVVRIGLAKTNPYEDIVTWELK
;
A
#
# COMPACT_ATOMS: atom_id res chain seq x y z
N MET A 1 2.00 14.97 8.89
CA MET A 1 3.32 14.26 8.93
C MET A 1 3.37 13.07 7.98
N ILE A 2 2.29 12.29 7.78
CA ILE A 2 2.25 11.14 6.86
C ILE A 2 2.16 11.57 5.37
N LEU A 3 1.56 12.73 5.09
CA LEU A 3 1.42 13.26 3.72
C LEU A 3 2.76 13.72 3.11
N GLN A 4 3.75 14.08 3.93
CA GLN A 4 5.10 14.48 3.48
C GLN A 4 5.93 13.31 2.93
N CYS A 5 5.45 12.07 3.05
CA CYS A 5 6.10 10.91 2.44
C CYS A 5 5.97 10.86 0.91
N TYR A 6 5.19 11.75 0.28
CA TYR A 6 4.87 11.67 -1.15
C TYR A 6 5.45 12.78 -2.04
N ILE A 7 6.18 13.76 -1.50
CA ILE A 7 6.73 14.88 -2.30
C ILE A 7 8.23 15.01 -2.03
N GLY A 8 9.04 14.63 -3.00
CA GLY A 8 10.46 14.94 -3.10
C GLY A 8 10.71 15.63 -4.44
N GLU A 9 10.92 16.95 -4.43
CA GLU A 9 11.46 17.68 -5.58
C GLU A 9 12.99 17.62 -5.50
N GLY A 10 13.63 16.97 -6.47
CA GLY A 10 15.08 16.92 -6.63
C GLY A 10 15.47 17.07 -8.09
N ASN A 11 16.67 17.58 -8.36
CA ASN A 11 17.24 17.81 -9.68
C ASN A 11 17.23 16.54 -10.55
N LEU A 12 17.01 16.69 -11.86
CA LEU A 12 16.78 15.61 -12.83
C LEU A 12 17.92 14.58 -12.97
N GLU A 13 19.15 14.92 -12.60
CA GLU A 13 20.33 14.02 -12.73
C GLU A 13 20.59 13.12 -11.51
N GLU A 14 19.87 13.32 -10.38
CA GLU A 14 20.04 12.53 -9.15
C GLU A 14 18.77 11.79 -8.71
N ARG A 15 17.75 11.66 -9.55
CA ARG A 15 16.47 11.08 -9.12
C ARG A 15 16.61 9.59 -8.77
N ARG A 16 16.53 9.29 -7.48
CA ARG A 16 16.24 7.94 -7.00
C ARG A 16 14.81 7.58 -7.40
N ASN A 17 14.62 6.33 -7.80
CA ASN A 17 13.28 5.82 -8.02
C ASN A 17 12.63 5.49 -6.69
N MET A 18 11.34 5.81 -6.57
CA MET A 18 10.51 5.41 -5.42
C MET A 18 9.90 4.04 -5.71
N TYR A 19 10.10 3.11 -4.78
CA TYR A 19 9.57 1.76 -4.83
C TYR A 19 8.61 1.50 -3.69
N LEU A 20 7.61 0.66 -3.95
CA LEU A 20 6.66 0.16 -2.98
C LEU A 20 6.70 -1.36 -2.96
N VAL A 21 6.73 -1.96 -1.77
CA VAL A 21 6.42 -3.39 -1.59
C VAL A 21 5.01 -3.49 -1.04
N SER A 22 4.15 -4.18 -1.78
CA SER A 22 2.72 -4.23 -1.51
C SER A 22 2.18 -5.65 -1.47
N LEU A 23 1.19 -5.88 -0.59
CA LEU A 23 0.46 -7.12 -0.45
C LEU A 23 -0.80 -7.08 -1.30
N TYR A 24 -1.08 -8.16 -2.01
CA TYR A 24 -2.28 -8.35 -2.82
C TYR A 24 -3.06 -9.56 -2.33
N PHE A 25 -4.37 -9.52 -2.56
CA PHE A 25 -5.34 -10.39 -1.91
C PHE A 25 -5.93 -11.42 -2.86
N ASP A 26 -6.60 -12.40 -2.28
CA ASP A 26 -7.46 -13.32 -3.03
C ASP A 26 -8.57 -12.55 -3.79
N VAL A 27 -9.15 -13.21 -4.80
CA VAL A 27 -10.14 -12.61 -5.69
C VAL A 27 -11.33 -12.03 -4.93
N LYS A 28 -11.88 -12.77 -3.97
CA LYS A 28 -13.05 -12.35 -3.19
C LYS A 28 -12.77 -11.09 -2.37
N THR A 29 -11.60 -11.05 -1.74
CA THR A 29 -11.15 -9.89 -0.95
C THR A 29 -10.90 -8.68 -1.83
N ASN A 30 -10.20 -8.89 -2.96
CA ASN A 30 -9.94 -7.85 -3.94
C ASN A 30 -11.26 -7.24 -4.46
N ASP A 31 -12.22 -8.07 -4.88
CA ASP A 31 -13.50 -7.62 -5.40
C ASP A 31 -14.31 -6.83 -4.36
N ARG A 32 -14.30 -7.28 -3.11
CA ARG A 32 -14.96 -6.56 -2.02
C ARG A 32 -14.37 -5.16 -1.82
N ILE A 33 -13.06 -5.03 -1.78
CA ILE A 33 -12.41 -3.73 -1.61
C ILE A 33 -12.64 -2.86 -2.85
N GLN A 34 -12.58 -3.45 -4.03
CA GLN A 34 -12.87 -2.74 -5.28
C GLN A 34 -14.30 -2.20 -5.32
N GLN A 35 -15.28 -2.91 -4.74
CA GLN A 35 -16.64 -2.39 -4.60
C GLN A 35 -16.72 -1.13 -3.74
N TYR A 36 -15.95 -1.04 -2.64
CA TYR A 36 -15.88 0.20 -1.85
C TYR A 36 -15.30 1.34 -2.68
N ILE A 37 -14.20 1.10 -3.41
CA ILE A 37 -13.59 2.09 -4.30
C ILE A 37 -14.59 2.57 -5.35
N ASN A 38 -15.28 1.64 -6.02
CA ASN A 38 -16.28 1.95 -7.04
C ASN A 38 -17.45 2.76 -6.47
N THR A 39 -17.94 2.38 -5.28
CA THR A 39 -19.08 3.05 -4.65
C THR A 39 -18.72 4.46 -4.21
N VAL A 40 -17.54 4.65 -3.62
CA VAL A 40 -17.03 5.98 -3.24
C VAL A 40 -16.84 6.84 -4.49
N ALA A 41 -16.20 6.31 -5.54
CA ALA A 41 -16.01 7.04 -6.80
C ALA A 41 -17.33 7.47 -7.43
N LYS A 42 -18.34 6.58 -7.46
CA LYS A 42 -19.68 6.87 -7.99
C LYS A 42 -20.39 7.98 -7.21
N ARG A 43 -20.28 7.99 -5.88
CA ARG A 43 -20.98 8.94 -5.01
C ARG A 43 -20.29 10.31 -4.90
N THR A 44 -18.98 10.33 -5.01
CA THR A 44 -18.16 11.55 -4.93
C THR A 44 -17.89 12.18 -6.30
N GLY A 45 -17.93 11.40 -7.38
CA GLY A 45 -17.45 11.80 -8.70
C GLY A 45 -15.92 11.74 -8.86
N ASN A 46 -15.18 11.39 -7.81
CA ASN A 46 -13.72 11.29 -7.83
C ASN A 46 -13.27 9.92 -8.35
N THR A 47 -12.72 9.88 -9.56
CA THR A 47 -12.30 8.65 -10.25
C THR A 47 -10.80 8.34 -10.10
N TYR A 48 -10.06 9.10 -9.30
CA TYR A 48 -8.59 9.01 -9.21
C TYR A 48 -8.06 7.59 -8.98
N MET A 49 -8.72 6.80 -8.11
CA MET A 49 -8.30 5.41 -7.85
C MET A 49 -8.62 4.47 -9.02
N LEU A 50 -9.71 4.74 -9.76
CA LEU A 50 -10.11 3.96 -10.93
C LEU A 50 -9.20 4.25 -12.13
N ASP A 51 -8.85 5.51 -12.34
CA ASP A 51 -8.00 5.96 -13.44
C ASP A 51 -6.57 5.40 -13.31
N GLY A 52 -6.09 5.28 -12.07
CA GLY A 52 -4.77 4.72 -11.76
C GLY A 52 -4.63 3.23 -12.02
N LYS A 53 -5.74 2.49 -12.12
CA LYS A 53 -5.79 1.03 -12.37
C LYS A 53 -4.89 0.19 -11.43
N VAL A 54 -4.56 0.72 -10.26
CA VAL A 54 -3.76 0.02 -9.26
C VAL A 54 -4.69 -0.88 -8.45
N PRO A 55 -4.46 -2.19 -8.36
CA PRO A 55 -5.32 -3.08 -7.60
C PRO A 55 -5.32 -2.74 -6.10
N PRO A 56 -6.38 -3.08 -5.36
CA PRO A 56 -6.40 -2.98 -3.91
C PRO A 56 -5.19 -3.65 -3.27
N HIS A 57 -4.50 -2.95 -2.36
CA HIS A 57 -3.27 -3.43 -1.75
C HIS A 57 -3.03 -2.84 -0.36
N ILE A 58 -2.11 -3.45 0.39
CA ILE A 58 -1.49 -2.86 1.58
C ILE A 58 -0.01 -2.65 1.28
N THR A 59 0.47 -1.42 1.31
CA THR A 59 1.92 -1.15 1.21
C THR A 59 2.59 -1.46 2.55
N ILE A 60 3.60 -2.32 2.55
CA ILE A 60 4.36 -2.71 3.74
C ILE A 60 5.76 -2.10 3.80
N SER A 61 6.25 -1.56 2.69
CA SER A 61 7.50 -0.80 2.65
C SER A 61 7.48 0.21 1.49
N ALA A 62 8.09 1.37 1.72
CA ALA A 62 8.31 2.38 0.70
C ALA A 62 9.72 2.96 0.85
N PHE A 63 10.47 3.00 -0.23
CA PHE A 63 11.87 3.41 -0.21
C PHE A 63 12.33 3.98 -1.54
N GLU A 64 13.46 4.67 -1.51
CA GLU A 64 14.15 5.19 -2.67
C GLU A 64 15.55 4.59 -2.79
N THR A 65 15.95 4.22 -4.00
CA THR A 65 17.30 3.76 -4.32
C THR A 65 17.56 3.84 -5.83
N ARG A 66 18.83 3.75 -6.24
CA ARG A 66 19.26 3.52 -7.63
C ARG A 66 19.57 2.05 -7.92
N ASN A 67 19.61 1.22 -6.89
CA ASN A 67 20.07 -0.18 -6.95
C ASN A 67 18.89 -1.17 -7.04
N GLU A 68 18.01 -1.02 -8.06
CA GLU A 68 16.86 -1.89 -8.28
C GLU A 68 17.21 -3.37 -8.28
N LYS A 69 18.28 -3.75 -8.99
CA LYS A 69 18.73 -5.14 -9.07
C LYS A 69 19.04 -5.73 -7.69
N GLN A 70 19.77 -4.99 -6.85
CA GLN A 70 20.11 -5.46 -5.50
C GLN A 70 18.85 -5.59 -4.62
N VAL A 71 17.87 -4.71 -4.78
CA VAL A 71 16.57 -4.84 -4.12
C VAL A 71 15.88 -6.13 -4.53
N ILE A 72 15.78 -6.41 -5.83
CA ILE A 72 15.15 -7.63 -6.35
C ILE A 72 15.83 -8.87 -5.82
N ASP A 73 17.16 -8.94 -5.87
CA ASP A 73 17.93 -10.11 -5.41
C ASP A 73 17.68 -10.38 -3.91
N ARG A 74 17.66 -9.35 -3.07
CA ARG A 74 17.40 -9.47 -1.64
C ARG A 74 15.95 -9.86 -1.35
N LEU A 75 15.00 -9.24 -2.06
CA LEU A 75 13.58 -9.58 -1.91
C LEU A 75 13.29 -11.00 -2.42
N ASN A 76 13.92 -11.49 -3.49
CA ASN A 76 13.80 -12.87 -3.93
C ASN A 76 14.16 -13.85 -2.80
N THR A 77 15.25 -13.60 -2.11
CA THR A 77 15.68 -14.43 -0.97
C THR A 77 14.68 -14.38 0.18
N CYS A 78 14.15 -13.19 0.50
CA CYS A 78 13.17 -12.97 1.55
C CYS A 78 11.84 -13.65 1.21
N MET A 79 11.32 -13.47 -0.02
CA MET A 79 10.01 -13.96 -0.43
C MET A 79 9.91 -15.49 -0.53
N ASN A 80 11.02 -16.18 -0.82
CA ASN A 80 11.05 -17.64 -0.85
C ASN A 80 10.64 -18.31 0.47
N GLN A 81 10.69 -17.59 1.57
CA GLN A 81 10.37 -18.06 2.93
C GLN A 81 8.97 -17.63 3.40
N GLN A 82 8.29 -16.77 2.63
CA GLN A 82 7.00 -16.23 3.05
C GLN A 82 5.85 -17.17 2.69
N GLN A 83 4.87 -17.21 3.60
CA GLN A 83 3.65 -18.00 3.46
C GLN A 83 2.45 -17.07 3.25
N LYS A 84 1.34 -17.62 2.74
CA LYS A 84 0.04 -16.95 2.79
C LYS A 84 -0.36 -16.66 4.23
N GLY A 85 -1.08 -15.60 4.42
CA GLY A 85 -1.64 -15.25 5.71
C GLY A 85 -2.92 -14.44 5.54
N TRP A 86 -3.68 -14.31 6.61
CA TRP A 86 -4.93 -13.60 6.59
C TRP A 86 -4.82 -12.21 7.24
N VAL A 87 -5.67 -11.32 6.79
CA VAL A 87 -5.78 -9.93 7.26
C VAL A 87 -7.25 -9.65 7.57
N GLN A 88 -7.51 -8.92 8.67
CA GLN A 88 -8.85 -8.49 9.04
C GLN A 88 -8.94 -6.97 8.99
N TRP A 89 -9.81 -6.43 8.12
CA TRP A 89 -10.12 -5.00 8.08
C TRP A 89 -11.19 -4.70 9.12
N ALA A 90 -10.88 -3.77 10.04
CA ALA A 90 -11.69 -3.51 11.22
C ALA A 90 -12.26 -2.09 11.29
N SER A 91 -11.68 -1.12 10.59
CA SER A 91 -12.11 0.27 10.67
C SER A 91 -11.87 1.07 9.41
N VAL A 92 -12.51 2.24 9.35
CA VAL A 92 -12.28 3.27 8.33
C VAL A 92 -11.44 4.38 8.97
N GLY A 93 -10.46 4.89 8.23
CA GLY A 93 -9.61 5.99 8.67
C GLY A 93 -9.33 6.99 7.58
N ALA A 94 -8.65 8.06 7.94
CA ALA A 94 -8.25 9.10 7.00
C ALA A 94 -6.82 9.58 7.23
N PHE A 95 -6.12 9.86 6.12
CA PHE A 95 -4.95 10.72 6.14
C PHE A 95 -5.37 12.09 5.59
N PHE A 96 -5.50 13.03 6.51
CA PHE A 96 -5.91 14.38 6.15
C PHE A 96 -4.86 15.10 5.30
N PRO A 97 -5.29 15.96 4.36
CA PRO A 97 -6.67 16.42 4.19
C PRO A 97 -7.52 15.57 3.21
N ASN A 98 -6.98 14.60 2.45
CA ASN A 98 -7.60 14.18 1.20
C ASN A 98 -7.52 12.68 0.86
N VAL A 99 -7.23 11.82 1.84
CA VAL A 99 -7.18 10.36 1.66
C VAL A 99 -8.10 9.67 2.66
N ILE A 100 -8.91 8.72 2.17
CA ILE A 100 -9.70 7.80 3.00
C ILE A 100 -9.25 6.35 2.74
N TYR A 101 -9.17 5.55 3.80
CA TYR A 101 -8.70 4.17 3.74
C TYR A 101 -9.50 3.27 4.69
N ILE A 102 -9.43 1.98 4.47
CA ILE A 102 -9.81 0.96 5.45
C ILE A 102 -8.56 0.43 6.14
N SER A 103 -8.62 0.28 7.46
CA SER A 103 -7.49 -0.14 8.28
C SER A 103 -7.63 -1.59 8.69
N PRO A 104 -6.65 -2.44 8.38
CA PRO A 104 -6.57 -3.76 8.95
C PRO A 104 -6.06 -3.71 10.40
N VAL A 105 -6.40 -4.74 11.17
CA VAL A 105 -5.76 -5.01 12.46
C VAL A 105 -4.31 -5.40 12.19
N LEU A 106 -3.37 -4.73 12.85
CA LEU A 106 -1.97 -5.13 12.81
C LEU A 106 -1.83 -6.44 13.60
N ASN A 107 -1.79 -7.56 12.89
CA ASN A 107 -1.54 -8.88 13.45
C ASN A 107 -0.06 -9.28 13.34
N VAL A 108 0.30 -10.41 13.94
CA VAL A 108 1.68 -10.93 13.91
C VAL A 108 2.17 -11.13 12.49
N TYR A 109 1.33 -11.67 11.60
CA TYR A 109 1.66 -11.90 10.19
C TYR A 109 2.08 -10.62 9.46
N LEU A 110 1.27 -9.56 9.55
CA LEU A 110 1.59 -8.28 8.92
C LEU A 110 2.84 -7.64 9.52
N HIS A 111 3.01 -7.75 10.84
CA HIS A 111 4.18 -7.20 11.52
C HIS A 111 5.46 -7.91 11.09
N GLU A 112 5.51 -9.24 11.18
CA GLU A 112 6.68 -10.04 10.80
C GLU A 112 7.05 -9.85 9.33
N LEU A 113 6.05 -9.79 8.45
CA LEU A 113 6.27 -9.56 7.03
C LEU A 113 6.87 -8.18 6.76
N SER A 114 6.37 -7.13 7.43
CA SER A 114 6.93 -5.78 7.29
C SER A 114 8.36 -5.68 7.81
N VAL A 115 8.68 -6.36 8.92
CA VAL A 115 10.04 -6.45 9.47
C VAL A 115 10.96 -7.23 8.52
N SER A 116 10.50 -8.36 7.99
CA SER A 116 11.28 -9.17 7.05
C SER A 116 11.67 -8.40 5.78
N VAL A 117 10.71 -7.63 5.23
CA VAL A 117 10.98 -6.77 4.07
C VAL A 117 11.93 -5.63 4.44
N TYR A 118 11.72 -4.97 5.57
CA TYR A 118 12.62 -3.92 6.06
C TYR A 118 14.05 -4.43 6.21
N ASP A 119 14.24 -5.59 6.85
CA ASP A 119 15.55 -6.20 7.06
C ASP A 119 16.22 -6.61 5.75
N ALA A 120 15.46 -7.08 4.78
CA ALA A 120 15.96 -7.42 3.45
C ALA A 120 16.52 -6.19 2.72
N VAL A 121 15.81 -5.05 2.77
CA VAL A 121 16.16 -3.88 1.94
C VAL A 121 17.07 -2.88 2.65
N LYS A 122 17.09 -2.79 3.99
CA LYS A 122 17.86 -1.77 4.74
C LYS A 122 19.36 -1.76 4.48
N GLY A 123 19.93 -2.88 4.01
CA GLY A 123 21.36 -3.00 3.69
C GLY A 123 21.67 -2.83 2.20
N VAL A 124 20.73 -2.38 1.38
CA VAL A 124 21.00 -2.02 -0.02
C VAL A 124 21.72 -0.68 -0.05
N GLU A 125 22.71 -0.56 -0.94
CA GLU A 125 23.45 0.68 -1.11
C GLU A 125 22.53 1.84 -1.50
N ASP A 126 22.77 3.02 -0.98
CA ASP A 126 22.02 4.28 -1.16
C ASP A 126 20.52 4.22 -0.78
N MET A 127 20.12 3.22 0.00
CA MET A 127 18.74 3.01 0.44
C MET A 127 18.23 4.12 1.35
N ILE A 128 17.08 4.69 1.01
CA ILE A 128 16.32 5.62 1.86
C ILE A 128 14.93 5.04 2.12
N ILE A 129 14.74 4.39 3.26
CA ILE A 129 13.42 3.87 3.66
C ILE A 129 12.61 5.00 4.27
N ARG A 130 11.37 5.18 3.82
CA ARG A 130 10.45 6.18 4.38
C ARG A 130 10.17 5.90 5.85
N LYS A 131 10.30 6.92 6.71
CA LYS A 131 10.16 6.79 8.17
C LYS A 131 8.85 6.13 8.61
N CYS A 132 7.74 6.42 7.92
CA CYS A 132 6.43 5.84 8.21
C CYS A 132 6.30 4.35 7.83
N TYR A 133 7.31 3.75 7.21
CA TYR A 133 7.41 2.31 6.90
C TYR A 133 8.53 1.60 7.66
N GLN A 134 9.14 2.27 8.64
CA GLN A 134 10.07 1.61 9.55
C GLN A 134 9.29 0.77 10.59
N PRO A 135 9.90 -0.28 11.16
CA PRO A 135 9.29 -1.07 12.22
C PRO A 135 8.72 -0.18 13.35
N PHE A 136 7.53 -0.51 13.83
CA PHE A 136 6.77 0.23 14.86
C PHE A 136 6.33 1.67 14.48
N CYS A 137 6.66 2.15 13.28
CA CYS A 137 6.18 3.45 12.76
C CYS A 137 5.14 3.29 11.65
N TRP A 138 4.84 2.06 11.24
CA TRP A 138 3.97 1.75 10.13
C TRP A 138 2.51 1.57 10.57
N LEU A 139 1.60 2.21 9.85
CA LEU A 139 0.16 2.02 9.97
C LEU A 139 -0.36 1.27 8.73
N PRO A 140 -0.76 -0.01 8.85
CA PRO A 140 -1.31 -0.75 7.72
C PRO A 140 -2.64 -0.13 7.27
N HIS A 141 -2.80 0.04 5.96
CA HIS A 141 -4.01 0.60 5.38
C HIS A 141 -4.18 0.17 3.92
N THR A 142 -5.44 0.08 3.49
CA THR A 142 -5.82 -0.07 2.10
C THR A 142 -6.57 1.18 1.67
N THR A 143 -6.01 1.92 0.73
CA THR A 143 -6.58 3.18 0.26
C THR A 143 -7.85 2.93 -0.53
N ILE A 144 -8.93 3.64 -0.19
CA ILE A 144 -10.20 3.59 -0.90
C ILE A 144 -10.34 4.77 -1.87
N ALA A 145 -9.95 5.97 -1.44
CA ALA A 145 -9.92 7.14 -2.31
C ALA A 145 -8.85 8.14 -1.86
N LYS A 146 -8.32 8.91 -2.80
CA LYS A 146 -7.39 10.00 -2.55
C LYS A 146 -7.59 11.18 -3.50
N LYS A 147 -6.94 12.31 -3.18
CA LYS A 147 -7.14 13.61 -3.80
C LYS A 147 -8.58 14.12 -3.66
N LEU A 148 -9.23 13.74 -2.58
CA LEU A 148 -10.58 14.17 -2.25
C LEU A 148 -10.61 15.64 -1.80
N SER A 149 -11.59 16.41 -2.25
CA SER A 149 -11.96 17.68 -1.64
C SER A 149 -12.56 17.45 -0.24
N GLN A 150 -12.79 18.52 0.52
CA GLN A 150 -13.41 18.43 1.84
C GLN A 150 -14.84 17.85 1.77
N GLU A 151 -15.60 18.19 0.74
CA GLU A 151 -16.97 17.69 0.54
C GLU A 151 -16.95 16.21 0.12
N GLU A 152 -16.07 15.84 -0.82
CA GLU A 152 -15.88 14.45 -1.21
C GLU A 152 -15.44 13.57 -0.05
N MET A 153 -14.58 14.08 0.86
CA MET A 153 -14.20 13.37 2.09
C MET A 153 -15.42 13.07 2.97
N ARG A 154 -16.32 14.04 3.17
CA ARG A 154 -17.56 13.84 3.95
C ARG A 154 -18.44 12.78 3.30
N THR A 155 -18.65 12.88 1.98
CA THR A 155 -19.42 11.93 1.20
C THR A 155 -18.82 10.52 1.26
N ALA A 156 -17.50 10.39 1.13
CA ALA A 156 -16.79 9.11 1.21
C ALA A 156 -16.94 8.46 2.59
N PHE A 157 -16.90 9.23 3.68
CA PHE A 157 -17.16 8.71 5.03
C PHE A 157 -18.59 8.20 5.19
N ILE A 158 -19.59 8.93 4.68
CA ILE A 158 -21.00 8.51 4.71
C ILE A 158 -21.16 7.17 3.95
N VAL A 159 -20.60 7.07 2.74
CA VAL A 159 -20.64 5.84 1.94
C VAL A 159 -20.06 4.65 2.70
N LEU A 160 -18.91 4.84 3.33
CA LEU A 160 -18.27 3.75 4.08
C LEU A 160 -19.00 3.44 5.38
N GLN A 161 -19.61 4.42 6.06
CA GLN A 161 -20.49 4.22 7.20
C GLN A 161 -21.70 3.35 6.85
N GLU A 162 -22.28 3.55 5.65
CA GLU A 162 -23.44 2.79 5.17
C GLU A 162 -23.08 1.36 4.73
N SER A 163 -21.87 1.12 4.24
CA SER A 163 -21.51 -0.11 3.51
C SER A 163 -20.41 -0.93 4.15
N PHE A 164 -19.51 -0.32 4.94
CA PHE A 164 -18.39 -1.03 5.53
C PHE A 164 -18.82 -1.89 6.72
N GLY A 165 -18.45 -3.16 6.65
CA GLY A 165 -18.51 -4.08 7.79
C GLY A 165 -17.18 -4.79 7.90
N MET A 166 -16.79 -5.15 9.12
CA MET A 166 -15.55 -5.89 9.39
C MET A 166 -15.50 -7.18 8.55
N PHE A 167 -14.34 -7.49 7.96
CA PHE A 167 -14.14 -8.68 7.15
C PHE A 167 -12.68 -9.12 7.17
N SER A 168 -12.45 -10.38 6.80
CA SER A 168 -11.11 -10.95 6.63
C SER A 168 -10.90 -11.40 5.19
N GLY A 169 -9.66 -11.50 4.78
CA GLY A 169 -9.24 -12.01 3.49
C GLY A 169 -7.79 -12.47 3.51
N ASP A 170 -7.41 -13.25 2.49
CA ASP A 170 -6.09 -13.83 2.41
C ASP A 170 -5.14 -12.98 1.57
N VAL A 171 -3.91 -12.84 2.04
CA VAL A 171 -2.79 -12.31 1.27
C VAL A 171 -2.20 -13.47 0.48
N VAL A 172 -2.23 -13.35 -0.84
CA VAL A 172 -1.81 -14.42 -1.75
C VAL A 172 -0.57 -14.08 -2.55
N ARG A 173 -0.25 -12.78 -2.65
CA ARG A 173 0.85 -12.29 -3.49
C ARG A 173 1.50 -11.04 -2.88
N ILE A 174 2.79 -10.87 -3.11
CA ILE A 174 3.56 -9.65 -2.82
C ILE A 174 4.11 -9.12 -4.12
N GLY A 175 4.15 -7.79 -4.28
CA GLY A 175 4.73 -7.15 -5.45
C GLY A 175 5.67 -6.02 -5.07
N LEU A 176 6.71 -5.85 -5.88
CA LEU A 176 7.55 -4.67 -5.93
C LEU A 176 7.11 -3.83 -7.12
N ALA A 177 6.73 -2.61 -6.89
CA ALA A 177 6.34 -1.65 -7.93
C ALA A 177 7.16 -0.36 -7.80
N LYS A 178 7.39 0.27 -8.94
CA LYS A 178 7.94 1.62 -9.05
C LYS A 178 6.81 2.63 -9.14
N THR A 179 7.00 3.82 -8.66
CA THR A 179 6.00 4.90 -8.76
C THR A 179 6.49 6.03 -9.66
N ASN A 180 5.54 6.76 -10.24
CA ASN A 180 5.78 7.96 -11.07
C ASN A 180 6.61 7.73 -12.36
N PRO A 181 6.07 6.98 -13.33
CA PRO A 181 4.76 6.31 -13.35
C PRO A 181 4.72 5.02 -12.55
N TYR A 182 3.50 4.50 -12.28
CA TYR A 182 3.34 3.18 -11.67
C TYR A 182 3.75 2.09 -12.67
N GLU A 183 4.62 1.19 -12.22
CA GLU A 183 5.13 0.06 -13.00
C GLU A 183 5.38 -1.13 -12.07
N ASP A 184 4.73 -2.26 -12.36
CA ASP A 184 5.02 -3.51 -11.68
C ASP A 184 6.38 -4.04 -12.14
N ILE A 185 7.31 -4.24 -11.19
CA ILE A 185 8.67 -4.74 -11.46
C ILE A 185 8.71 -6.26 -11.31
N VAL A 186 8.26 -6.77 -10.19
CA VAL A 186 8.22 -8.21 -9.90
C VAL A 186 7.12 -8.54 -8.91
N THR A 187 6.56 -9.73 -9.04
CA THR A 187 5.57 -10.27 -8.11
C THR A 187 5.96 -11.68 -7.67
N TRP A 188 5.61 -12.02 -6.42
CA TRP A 188 5.85 -13.32 -5.80
C TRP A 188 4.52 -13.89 -5.31
N GLU A 189 4.16 -15.05 -5.82
CA GLU A 189 3.04 -15.83 -5.27
C GLU A 189 3.47 -16.46 -3.95
N LEU A 190 2.63 -16.33 -2.92
CA LEU A 190 2.89 -16.92 -1.61
C LEU A 190 2.43 -18.38 -1.56
N LYS A 191 3.11 -19.20 -0.74
CA LYS A 191 2.85 -20.64 -0.62
C LYS A 191 1.69 -20.95 0.32
#